data_4a605b4e1ea87d9d4d0f40db8555e08f
#
_entry.id   4a605b4e1ea87d9d4d0f40db8555e08f
#
_cell.length_a   1.000
_cell.length_b   1.000
_cell.length_c   1.000
_cell.angle_alpha   90.00
_cell.angle_beta   90.00
_cell.angle_gamma   90.00
#
_symmetry.space_group_name_H-M   'P 1'
#
loop_
_entity.id
_entity.type
_entity.pdbx_description
1 polymer ?
#
loop_
_entity_poly.entity_id
_entity_poly.type
_entity_poly.pdbx_seq_one_letter_code
_entity_poly.pdbx_strand_id
1 'polypeptide(L)'
;MSKSFRYTFIFFATSAVLIFQACGKPLHSSSSSTSGSLSTPTATAFFKCAPASVVGESQIQRLTKKEYLNTLSDLMAPIGTAEKTALTQAIQSSAALLPEDNVGQYERFDSRISMNHIKTQYDIAYVFAKRVILAANRSAFFGSCMNTTPPTATCVRTFISQFGLKTYRRPLQQLEVDDMYTFYVGRGTTGLADLVARFLVHPRFLYHVETDGIEYSPKELKLTPYEIASRLSYLYLQSMPNTLLFTAAANGQLSTISGVQSVIDQLFTAEEARIRTTIEFYTSEWLEFKFKPGFANNVKIQALANVVGLSGTPDNNLRSAMLKELQEIVSYYTWDQPDGNFSDLMNGDVSIVRDARLAGIYGVPTWTPGQPPNRLPSSERSGLFTRAGSIFSGTEKTSPIHYGVNIIRKVLCDDIPNPSQAVIDDALRDPTIDYVNKTQREIVHDMTASSKCMTCHKVINPYGFAAESYDSLGGYRKNFMEYKFDSGGNVINTLTTNSTTDVSINNRVVTVNNAVQMNAEISNSGKAHACFVRNFYRFAQRRAENDATDGCGMQRVYTDLTRPGGSLKSMFKAMGSDMSFLNRKVGQ
;
A
#
# COMPACT_ATOMS: atom_id res chain seq x y z
N MET A 1 -25.04 -66.85 -17.10
CA MET A 1 -26.41 -66.36 -17.40
C MET A 1 -26.48 -64.91 -17.00
N SER A 2 -26.48 -64.05 -18.00
CA SER A 2 -26.46 -62.60 -17.95
C SER A 2 -27.87 -62.07 -17.71
N LYS A 3 -28.00 -61.01 -16.87
CA LYS A 3 -29.11 -60.07 -16.97
C LYS A 3 -28.58 -58.65 -16.83
N SER A 4 -28.50 -58.03 -17.98
CA SER A 4 -28.31 -56.61 -18.20
C SER A 4 -29.52 -55.80 -17.67
N PHE A 5 -29.26 -54.77 -16.84
CA PHE A 5 -30.26 -53.79 -16.51
C PHE A 5 -29.82 -52.44 -17.14
N ARG A 6 -30.55 -52.02 -18.17
CA ARG A 6 -30.42 -50.68 -18.77
C ARG A 6 -31.21 -49.68 -17.92
N TYR A 7 -30.55 -48.70 -17.37
CA TYR A 7 -31.19 -47.48 -16.86
C TYR A 7 -31.12 -46.40 -17.92
N THR A 8 -32.30 -46.02 -18.41
CA THR A 8 -32.52 -44.87 -19.28
C THR A 8 -32.54 -43.62 -18.40
N PHE A 9 -31.53 -42.76 -18.50
CA PHE A 9 -31.57 -41.43 -17.91
C PHE A 9 -32.19 -40.46 -18.91
N ILE A 10 -33.34 -39.91 -18.53
CA ILE A 10 -34.00 -38.79 -19.22
C ILE A 10 -33.30 -37.52 -18.72
N PHE A 11 -32.52 -36.85 -19.58
CA PHE A 11 -32.00 -35.53 -19.34
C PHE A 11 -33.11 -34.49 -19.56
N PHE A 12 -33.60 -33.91 -18.50
CA PHE A 12 -34.31 -32.61 -18.58
C PHE A 12 -33.24 -31.53 -18.66
N ALA A 13 -33.04 -30.97 -19.83
CA ALA A 13 -32.25 -29.75 -20.03
C ALA A 13 -33.09 -28.56 -19.58
N THR A 14 -32.94 -28.14 -18.33
CA THR A 14 -33.36 -26.81 -17.90
C THR A 14 -32.24 -25.83 -18.25
N SER A 15 -32.41 -25.10 -19.36
CA SER A 15 -31.57 -23.97 -19.74
C SER A 15 -31.68 -22.88 -18.67
N ALA A 16 -30.80 -22.89 -17.68
CA ALA A 16 -30.60 -21.74 -16.82
C ALA A 16 -29.84 -20.69 -17.63
N VAL A 17 -30.53 -19.71 -18.16
CA VAL A 17 -29.93 -18.48 -18.67
C VAL A 17 -29.35 -17.73 -17.48
N LEU A 18 -28.09 -17.97 -17.17
CA LEU A 18 -27.29 -17.13 -16.28
C LEU A 18 -27.01 -15.82 -17.03
N ILE A 19 -27.88 -14.82 -16.80
CA ILE A 19 -27.58 -13.45 -17.17
C ILE A 19 -26.40 -13.01 -16.31
N PHE A 20 -25.21 -12.98 -16.90
CA PHE A 20 -24.04 -12.35 -16.30
C PHE A 20 -24.31 -10.85 -16.17
N GLN A 21 -24.76 -10.40 -15.01
CA GLN A 21 -24.65 -9.00 -14.60
C GLN A 21 -23.20 -8.76 -14.13
N ALA A 22 -22.29 -8.62 -15.09
CA ALA A 22 -20.89 -8.31 -14.84
C ALA A 22 -20.64 -6.83 -15.15
N CYS A 23 -21.22 -5.96 -14.34
CA CYS A 23 -20.70 -4.60 -14.07
C CYS A 23 -21.13 -4.28 -12.64
N GLY A 24 -20.15 -4.08 -11.76
CA GLY A 24 -20.40 -3.76 -10.36
C GLY A 24 -21.40 -2.60 -10.23
N LYS A 25 -22.28 -2.70 -9.25
CA LYS A 25 -23.25 -1.63 -8.98
C LYS A 25 -22.48 -0.35 -8.70
N PRO A 26 -22.72 0.75 -9.44
CA PRO A 26 -22.17 2.04 -9.06
C PRO A 26 -22.72 2.41 -7.68
N LEU A 27 -21.90 3.03 -6.86
CA LEU A 27 -22.33 3.63 -5.60
C LEU A 27 -23.44 4.62 -5.93
N HIS A 28 -24.68 4.31 -5.54
CA HIS A 28 -25.83 5.17 -5.79
C HIS A 28 -25.68 6.47 -5.01
N SER A 29 -25.39 7.56 -5.70
CA SER A 29 -25.69 8.90 -5.21
C SER A 29 -27.04 9.32 -5.80
N SER A 30 -28.03 9.55 -4.96
CA SER A 30 -29.28 10.20 -5.35
C SER A 30 -28.98 11.67 -5.65
N SER A 31 -28.87 12.06 -6.92
CA SER A 31 -28.69 13.46 -7.31
C SER A 31 -30.00 14.03 -7.84
N SER A 32 -30.52 15.05 -7.16
CA SER A 32 -31.42 16.03 -7.74
C SER A 32 -30.58 17.07 -8.52
N SER A 33 -30.89 17.24 -9.81
CA SER A 33 -30.25 18.23 -10.66
C SER A 33 -30.70 19.64 -10.29
N THR A 34 -29.80 20.42 -9.68
CA THR A 34 -29.88 21.89 -9.65
C THR A 34 -28.48 22.44 -9.89
N SER A 35 -28.37 23.35 -10.86
CA SER A 35 -27.17 24.12 -11.16
C SER A 35 -26.84 25.04 -9.96
N GLY A 36 -25.96 24.57 -9.10
CA GLY A 36 -25.44 25.30 -7.94
C GLY A 36 -23.98 24.95 -7.74
N SER A 37 -23.21 25.87 -7.22
CA SER A 37 -21.82 25.72 -6.75
C SER A 37 -21.57 24.32 -6.23
N LEU A 38 -20.56 23.61 -6.79
CA LEU A 38 -20.17 22.27 -6.40
C LEU A 38 -19.67 22.27 -4.95
N SER A 39 -20.58 22.04 -4.01
CA SER A 39 -20.19 21.65 -2.65
C SER A 39 -19.57 20.23 -2.72
N THR A 40 -18.43 20.03 -2.07
CA THR A 40 -17.81 18.69 -1.93
C THR A 40 -18.88 17.73 -1.40
N PRO A 41 -19.12 16.58 -2.08
CA PRO A 41 -20.13 15.65 -1.64
C PRO A 41 -19.88 15.21 -0.20
N THR A 42 -20.96 15.04 0.57
CA THR A 42 -20.86 14.60 1.97
C THR A 42 -20.35 13.16 2.06
N ALA A 43 -19.73 12.82 3.18
CA ALA A 43 -19.21 11.46 3.44
C ALA A 43 -20.28 10.37 3.25
N THR A 44 -21.57 10.68 3.53
CA THR A 44 -22.71 9.78 3.35
C THR A 44 -22.99 9.40 1.90
N ALA A 45 -22.51 10.19 0.93
CA ALA A 45 -22.61 9.85 -0.48
C ALA A 45 -21.72 8.67 -0.88
N PHE A 46 -20.61 8.43 -0.13
CA PHE A 46 -19.59 7.42 -0.46
C PHE A 46 -19.55 6.24 0.50
N PHE A 47 -19.99 6.42 1.74
CA PHE A 47 -19.92 5.41 2.78
C PHE A 47 -21.26 5.25 3.49
N LYS A 48 -21.74 4.02 3.63
CA LYS A 48 -22.95 3.71 4.38
C LYS A 48 -22.57 3.50 5.84
N CYS A 49 -23.07 4.35 6.73
CA CYS A 49 -22.92 4.18 8.17
C CYS A 49 -24.22 3.62 8.76
N ALA A 50 -24.18 2.37 9.22
CA ALA A 50 -25.28 1.78 9.98
C ALA A 50 -25.03 2.03 11.48
N PRO A 51 -25.95 2.69 12.22
CA PRO A 51 -25.71 3.09 13.63
C PRO A 51 -25.36 1.95 14.58
N ALA A 52 -25.78 0.72 14.25
CA ALA A 52 -25.53 -0.46 15.07
C ALA A 52 -24.18 -1.15 14.78
N SER A 53 -23.41 -0.70 13.77
CA SER A 53 -22.17 -1.35 13.38
C SER A 53 -20.97 -0.45 13.68
N VAL A 54 -20.22 -0.81 14.69
CA VAL A 54 -19.09 0.01 15.16
C VAL A 54 -17.76 -0.54 14.68
N VAL A 55 -17.64 -1.86 14.48
CA VAL A 55 -16.34 -2.50 14.22
C VAL A 55 -16.48 -3.71 13.32
N GLY A 56 -15.62 -3.80 12.30
CA GLY A 56 -15.51 -4.99 11.45
C GLY A 56 -14.74 -6.13 12.13
N GLU A 57 -14.94 -7.35 11.64
CA GLU A 57 -14.21 -8.52 12.11
C GLU A 57 -12.70 -8.39 11.81
N SER A 58 -11.88 -8.74 12.80
CA SER A 58 -10.42 -8.76 12.67
C SER A 58 -9.90 -10.15 12.99
N GLN A 59 -9.21 -10.76 12.05
CA GLN A 59 -8.54 -12.04 12.22
C GLN A 59 -7.15 -11.86 12.84
N ILE A 60 -6.65 -12.90 13.50
CA ILE A 60 -5.24 -12.94 13.92
C ILE A 60 -4.38 -12.99 12.66
N GLN A 61 -3.44 -12.07 12.56
CA GLN A 61 -2.54 -11.95 11.40
C GLN A 61 -1.09 -12.06 11.85
N ARG A 62 -0.25 -12.73 11.05
CA ARG A 62 1.19 -12.76 11.30
C ARG A 62 1.81 -11.39 10.98
N LEU A 63 2.97 -11.13 11.52
CA LEU A 63 3.81 -10.03 11.07
C LEU A 63 4.17 -10.25 9.59
N THR A 64 4.17 -9.19 8.78
CA THR A 64 4.76 -9.25 7.44
C THR A 64 6.27 -9.49 7.54
N LYS A 65 6.89 -9.95 6.48
CA LYS A 65 8.36 -10.08 6.39
C LYS A 65 9.05 -8.78 6.83
N LYS A 66 8.57 -7.64 6.34
CA LYS A 66 9.10 -6.33 6.67
C LYS A 66 8.94 -5.99 8.16
N GLU A 67 7.74 -6.18 8.71
CA GLU A 67 7.46 -5.93 10.13
C GLU A 67 8.30 -6.83 11.04
N TYR A 68 8.44 -8.10 10.69
CA TYR A 68 9.28 -9.05 11.42
C TYR A 68 10.75 -8.62 11.45
N LEU A 69 11.33 -8.28 10.30
CA LEU A 69 12.73 -7.85 10.21
C LEU A 69 12.98 -6.49 10.89
N ASN A 70 12.05 -5.55 10.77
CA ASN A 70 12.13 -4.27 11.49
C ASN A 70 12.07 -4.49 13.01
N THR A 71 11.19 -5.37 13.49
CA THR A 71 11.08 -5.68 14.92
C THR A 71 12.38 -6.31 15.45
N LEU A 72 12.98 -7.22 14.69
CA LEU A 72 14.30 -7.76 15.05
C LEU A 72 15.37 -6.67 15.08
N SER A 73 15.37 -5.74 14.12
CA SER A 73 16.28 -4.60 14.09
C SER A 73 16.13 -3.70 15.33
N ASP A 74 14.90 -3.43 15.76
CA ASP A 74 14.66 -2.62 16.96
C ASP A 74 15.04 -3.36 18.25
N LEU A 75 14.86 -4.69 18.31
CA LEU A 75 15.37 -5.50 19.41
C LEU A 75 16.89 -5.47 19.53
N MET A 76 17.62 -5.26 18.43
CA MET A 76 19.07 -5.09 18.41
C MET A 76 19.56 -3.69 18.83
N ALA A 77 18.65 -2.74 19.10
CA ALA A 77 19.04 -1.36 19.43
C ALA A 77 20.05 -1.23 20.58
N PRO A 78 20.04 -2.07 21.63
CA PRO A 78 21.00 -1.98 22.73
C PRO A 78 22.44 -2.34 22.35
N ILE A 79 22.66 -3.16 21.31
CA ILE A 79 24.01 -3.59 20.93
C ILE A 79 24.71 -2.57 20.02
N GLY A 80 26.04 -2.54 20.05
CA GLY A 80 26.85 -1.59 19.28
C GLY A 80 26.66 -1.73 17.76
N THR A 81 26.88 -0.65 17.03
CA THR A 81 26.61 -0.57 15.57
C THR A 81 27.34 -1.66 14.77
N ALA A 82 28.60 -1.94 15.07
CA ALA A 82 29.38 -2.98 14.39
C ALA A 82 28.76 -4.37 14.58
N GLU A 83 28.38 -4.72 15.81
CA GLU A 83 27.74 -6.00 16.12
C GLU A 83 26.32 -6.08 15.57
N LYS A 84 25.56 -4.97 15.56
CA LYS A 84 24.26 -4.87 14.91
C LYS A 84 24.38 -5.16 13.40
N THR A 85 25.36 -4.56 12.74
CA THR A 85 25.65 -4.82 11.32
C THR A 85 25.99 -6.29 11.08
N ALA A 86 26.90 -6.85 11.89
CA ALA A 86 27.29 -8.25 11.80
C ALA A 86 26.13 -9.23 12.04
N LEU A 87 25.24 -8.92 12.99
CA LEU A 87 24.04 -9.72 13.23
C LEU A 87 23.05 -9.61 12.07
N THR A 88 22.83 -8.40 11.54
CA THR A 88 21.97 -8.18 10.37
C THR A 88 22.48 -8.99 9.17
N GLN A 89 23.78 -8.98 8.90
CA GLN A 89 24.39 -9.79 7.85
C GLN A 89 24.23 -11.30 8.12
N ALA A 90 24.40 -11.75 9.36
CA ALA A 90 24.25 -13.16 9.72
C ALA A 90 22.83 -13.69 9.51
N ILE A 91 21.79 -12.88 9.70
CA ILE A 91 20.42 -13.28 9.46
C ILE A 91 19.98 -13.08 8.00
N GLN A 92 20.72 -12.29 7.21
CA GLN A 92 20.30 -11.88 5.86
C GLN A 92 20.09 -13.06 4.90
N SER A 93 20.94 -14.09 4.95
CA SER A 93 20.79 -15.29 4.13
C SER A 93 19.51 -16.06 4.46
N SER A 94 19.19 -16.19 5.75
CA SER A 94 17.92 -16.79 6.18
C SER A 94 16.75 -15.86 5.88
N ALA A 95 16.89 -14.55 6.08
CA ALA A 95 15.84 -13.57 5.76
C ALA A 95 15.47 -13.57 4.27
N ALA A 96 16.43 -13.84 3.38
CA ALA A 96 16.15 -14.01 1.94
C ALA A 96 15.27 -15.22 1.63
N LEU A 97 15.27 -16.25 2.50
CA LEU A 97 14.43 -17.45 2.36
C LEU A 97 13.02 -17.28 2.95
N LEU A 98 12.77 -16.19 3.71
CA LEU A 98 11.40 -15.90 4.14
C LEU A 98 10.53 -15.66 2.92
N PRO A 99 9.38 -16.35 2.80
CA PRO A 99 8.45 -16.08 1.72
C PRO A 99 8.00 -14.62 1.69
N GLU A 100 7.82 -14.09 0.49
CA GLU A 100 7.29 -12.75 0.29
C GLU A 100 5.80 -12.69 0.62
N ASP A 101 5.34 -11.54 1.10
CA ASP A 101 3.93 -11.26 1.37
C ASP A 101 3.25 -10.85 0.06
N ASN A 102 2.55 -11.80 -0.59
CA ASN A 102 2.09 -11.65 -1.97
C ASN A 102 0.57 -11.74 -2.17
N VAL A 103 -0.21 -11.80 -1.10
CA VAL A 103 -1.66 -11.91 -1.21
C VAL A 103 -2.33 -10.54 -1.15
N GLY A 104 -3.15 -10.27 -2.17
CA GLY A 104 -3.94 -9.06 -2.24
C GLY A 104 -3.16 -7.81 -2.64
N GLN A 105 -3.80 -6.67 -2.47
CA GLN A 105 -3.26 -5.35 -2.79
C GLN A 105 -2.12 -4.95 -1.84
N TYR A 106 -2.28 -5.26 -0.56
CA TYR A 106 -1.37 -4.88 0.52
C TYR A 106 -0.67 -6.12 1.08
N GLU A 107 0.65 -6.04 1.32
CA GLU A 107 1.43 -7.11 1.97
C GLU A 107 0.81 -7.52 3.32
N ARG A 108 0.23 -6.55 4.03
CA ARG A 108 -0.45 -6.73 5.30
C ARG A 108 -1.69 -7.62 5.25
N PHE A 109 -2.20 -7.96 4.06
CA PHE A 109 -3.31 -8.90 3.88
C PHE A 109 -2.87 -10.35 3.91
N ASP A 110 -1.56 -10.61 3.73
CA ASP A 110 -1.06 -11.99 3.68
C ASP A 110 -0.91 -12.58 5.08
N SER A 111 -1.89 -13.38 5.47
CA SER A 111 -1.87 -14.14 6.73
C SER A 111 -1.41 -15.59 6.56
N ARG A 112 -1.09 -16.02 5.34
CA ARG A 112 -0.68 -17.41 5.05
C ARG A 112 0.60 -17.76 5.78
N ILE A 113 0.66 -19.01 6.26
CA ILE A 113 1.86 -19.59 6.85
C ILE A 113 2.23 -20.88 6.10
N SER A 114 3.52 -21.10 5.93
CA SER A 114 4.07 -22.31 5.32
C SER A 114 5.20 -22.86 6.19
N MET A 115 5.62 -24.09 5.93
CA MET A 115 6.80 -24.68 6.58
C MET A 115 8.06 -23.82 6.39
N ASN A 116 8.18 -23.12 5.24
CA ASN A 116 9.30 -22.21 5.02
C ASN A 116 9.28 -21.01 5.96
N HIS A 117 8.11 -20.46 6.29
CA HIS A 117 8.02 -19.41 7.33
C HIS A 117 8.51 -19.94 8.67
N ILE A 118 7.97 -21.08 9.12
CA ILE A 118 8.28 -21.66 10.44
C ILE A 118 9.78 -21.99 10.55
N LYS A 119 10.30 -22.70 9.56
CA LYS A 119 11.73 -23.08 9.54
C LYS A 119 12.63 -21.85 9.52
N THR A 120 12.36 -20.91 8.63
CA THR A 120 13.23 -19.73 8.45
C THR A 120 13.16 -18.81 9.66
N GLN A 121 11.99 -18.60 10.27
CA GLN A 121 11.85 -17.84 11.51
C GLN A 121 12.57 -18.51 12.67
N TYR A 122 12.54 -19.84 12.75
CA TYR A 122 13.33 -20.58 13.74
C TYR A 122 14.84 -20.39 13.53
N ASP A 123 15.31 -20.54 12.30
CA ASP A 123 16.72 -20.36 11.95
C ASP A 123 17.21 -18.94 12.30
N ILE A 124 16.43 -17.92 11.96
CA ILE A 124 16.72 -16.51 12.29
C ILE A 124 16.76 -16.31 13.80
N ALA A 125 15.76 -16.81 14.54
CA ALA A 125 15.68 -16.68 15.98
C ALA A 125 16.91 -17.30 16.66
N TYR A 126 17.36 -18.45 16.16
CA TYR A 126 18.53 -19.14 16.71
C TYR A 126 19.84 -18.43 16.38
N VAL A 127 20.02 -17.90 15.17
CA VAL A 127 21.16 -17.07 14.79
C VAL A 127 21.20 -15.80 15.64
N PHE A 128 20.06 -15.13 15.80
CA PHE A 128 19.95 -13.95 16.65
C PHE A 128 20.35 -14.27 18.10
N ALA A 129 19.76 -15.32 18.68
CA ALA A 129 20.02 -15.73 20.05
C ALA A 129 21.50 -16.04 20.31
N LYS A 130 22.14 -16.81 19.41
CA LYS A 130 23.58 -17.14 19.51
C LYS A 130 24.47 -15.91 19.44
N ARG A 131 24.07 -14.88 18.68
CA ARG A 131 24.89 -13.68 18.53
C ARG A 131 24.80 -12.75 19.75
N VAL A 132 23.60 -12.57 20.31
CA VAL A 132 23.41 -11.65 21.44
C VAL A 132 24.02 -12.15 22.75
N ILE A 133 24.28 -13.47 22.91
CA ILE A 133 24.97 -14.01 24.08
C ILE A 133 26.47 -13.86 24.05
N LEU A 134 27.08 -13.46 22.91
CA LEU A 134 28.51 -13.24 22.83
C LEU A 134 28.97 -12.18 23.83
N ALA A 135 30.20 -12.30 24.35
CA ALA A 135 30.73 -11.40 25.35
C ALA A 135 30.61 -9.91 24.96
N ALA A 136 30.86 -9.59 23.68
CA ALA A 136 30.75 -8.24 23.15
C ALA A 136 29.33 -7.63 23.26
N ASN A 137 28.29 -8.46 23.27
CA ASN A 137 26.87 -8.03 23.24
C ASN A 137 26.18 -8.25 24.59
N ARG A 138 26.68 -9.18 25.39
CA ARG A 138 25.94 -9.71 26.55
C ARG A 138 25.54 -8.63 27.54
N SER A 139 26.45 -7.76 27.95
CA SER A 139 26.12 -6.68 28.90
C SER A 139 25.13 -5.68 28.34
N ALA A 140 25.28 -5.29 27.06
CA ALA A 140 24.41 -4.32 26.41
C ALA A 140 22.99 -4.88 26.19
N PHE A 141 22.90 -6.15 25.79
CA PHE A 141 21.61 -6.78 25.46
C PHE A 141 20.84 -7.24 26.69
N PHE A 142 21.53 -7.88 27.65
CA PHE A 142 20.90 -8.51 28.83
C PHE A 142 20.97 -7.67 30.10
N GLY A 143 21.79 -6.62 30.12
CA GLY A 143 22.13 -5.85 31.32
C GLY A 143 23.40 -6.37 32.04
N SER A 144 24.07 -5.48 32.76
CA SER A 144 25.37 -5.77 33.40
C SER A 144 25.32 -6.90 34.46
N CYS A 145 24.18 -7.06 35.10
CA CYS A 145 23.99 -8.13 36.11
C CYS A 145 24.06 -9.55 35.50
N MET A 146 23.89 -9.68 34.18
CA MET A 146 23.99 -10.95 33.46
C MET A 146 25.43 -11.37 33.14
N ASN A 147 26.43 -10.56 33.51
CA ASN A 147 27.85 -10.90 33.35
C ASN A 147 28.38 -11.86 34.44
N THR A 148 27.65 -12.05 35.52
CA THR A 148 27.96 -13.08 36.53
C THR A 148 27.70 -14.48 35.98
N THR A 149 28.46 -15.48 36.45
CA THR A 149 28.30 -16.87 35.99
C THR A 149 28.14 -17.79 37.21
N PRO A 150 26.94 -18.34 37.47
CA PRO A 150 25.67 -18.07 36.81
C PRO A 150 25.08 -16.69 37.20
N PRO A 151 24.22 -16.10 36.37
CA PRO A 151 23.45 -14.90 36.73
C PRO A 151 22.47 -15.21 37.89
N THR A 152 22.18 -14.20 38.71
CA THR A 152 21.19 -14.36 39.78
C THR A 152 19.80 -14.55 39.24
N ALA A 153 18.94 -15.25 39.97
CA ALA A 153 17.52 -15.46 39.61
C ALA A 153 16.79 -14.13 39.34
N THR A 154 17.02 -13.12 40.18
CA THR A 154 16.44 -11.79 40.04
C THR A 154 16.86 -11.14 38.72
N CYS A 155 18.13 -11.22 38.35
CA CYS A 155 18.63 -10.66 37.09
C CYS A 155 17.97 -11.31 35.87
N VAL A 156 17.88 -12.65 35.84
CA VAL A 156 17.23 -13.39 34.75
C VAL A 156 15.75 -13.04 34.64
N ARG A 157 15.04 -12.98 35.76
CA ARG A 157 13.61 -12.61 35.81
C ARG A 157 13.37 -11.17 35.34
N THR A 158 14.24 -10.25 35.70
CA THR A 158 14.19 -8.86 35.21
C THR A 158 14.36 -8.82 33.68
N PHE A 159 15.34 -9.54 33.14
CA PHE A 159 15.50 -9.66 31.68
C PHE A 159 14.25 -10.27 31.03
N ILE A 160 13.73 -11.38 31.55
CA ILE A 160 12.51 -12.03 31.04
C ILE A 160 11.37 -11.02 30.95
N SER A 161 11.13 -10.24 32.02
CA SER A 161 10.06 -9.24 32.05
C SER A 161 10.27 -8.12 31.02
N GLN A 162 11.50 -7.59 30.91
CA GLN A 162 11.83 -6.50 29.98
C GLN A 162 11.85 -6.95 28.52
N PHE A 163 12.40 -8.11 28.24
CA PHE A 163 12.43 -8.66 26.87
C PHE A 163 11.04 -9.15 26.44
N GLY A 164 10.31 -9.74 27.40
CA GLY A 164 8.94 -10.16 27.20
C GLY A 164 7.99 -8.99 26.89
N LEU A 165 8.14 -7.83 27.57
CA LEU A 165 7.40 -6.61 27.22
C LEU A 165 7.59 -6.23 25.75
N LYS A 166 8.82 -6.29 25.25
CA LYS A 166 9.13 -5.94 23.84
C LYS A 166 8.63 -6.98 22.85
N THR A 167 8.80 -8.28 23.17
CA THR A 167 8.45 -9.37 22.25
C THR A 167 6.97 -9.70 22.25
N TYR A 168 6.30 -9.68 23.43
CA TYR A 168 4.85 -9.90 23.52
C TYR A 168 4.05 -8.60 23.44
N ARG A 169 4.75 -7.47 23.43
CA ARG A 169 4.19 -6.10 23.30
C ARG A 169 3.24 -5.73 24.45
N ARG A 170 3.34 -6.44 25.58
CA ARG A 170 2.66 -6.19 26.84
C ARG A 170 3.48 -6.73 28.00
N PRO A 171 3.25 -6.26 29.24
CA PRO A 171 3.84 -6.90 30.42
C PRO A 171 3.50 -8.39 30.47
N LEU A 172 4.48 -9.20 30.85
CA LEU A 172 4.25 -10.61 31.11
C LEU A 172 3.47 -10.78 32.42
N GLN A 173 2.58 -11.76 32.47
CA GLN A 173 1.98 -12.22 33.71
C GLN A 173 3.03 -12.97 34.56
N GLN A 174 2.86 -13.00 35.88
CA GLN A 174 3.82 -13.65 36.78
C GLN A 174 4.05 -15.13 36.39
N LEU A 175 3.00 -15.84 36.01
CA LEU A 175 3.11 -17.24 35.56
C LEU A 175 3.96 -17.39 34.30
N GLU A 176 3.86 -16.43 33.35
CA GLU A 176 4.69 -16.42 32.14
C GLU A 176 6.17 -16.18 32.48
N VAL A 177 6.46 -15.30 33.44
CA VAL A 177 7.82 -15.06 33.95
C VAL A 177 8.38 -16.30 34.61
N ASP A 178 7.58 -16.97 35.43
CA ASP A 178 7.97 -18.19 36.15
C ASP A 178 8.22 -19.37 35.20
N ASP A 179 7.37 -19.54 34.18
CA ASP A 179 7.55 -20.55 33.14
C ASP A 179 8.82 -20.32 32.32
N MET A 180 9.08 -19.08 31.89
CA MET A 180 10.29 -18.71 31.15
C MET A 180 11.56 -18.89 32.02
N TYR A 181 11.47 -18.58 33.31
CA TYR A 181 12.58 -18.78 34.23
C TYR A 181 12.86 -20.27 34.46
N THR A 182 11.83 -21.09 34.67
CA THR A 182 11.95 -22.54 34.82
C THR A 182 12.56 -23.16 33.55
N PHE A 183 12.09 -22.74 32.39
CA PHE A 183 12.70 -23.16 31.11
C PHE A 183 14.19 -22.80 31.04
N TYR A 184 14.57 -21.56 31.38
CA TYR A 184 15.97 -21.12 31.42
C TYR A 184 16.85 -22.03 32.30
N VAL A 185 16.39 -22.30 33.52
CA VAL A 185 17.13 -23.15 34.48
C VAL A 185 17.30 -24.57 33.92
N GLY A 186 16.26 -25.14 33.33
CA GLY A 186 16.28 -26.48 32.75
C GLY A 186 17.18 -26.65 31.55
N ARG A 187 17.64 -25.53 30.91
CA ARG A 187 18.52 -25.56 29.73
C ARG A 187 20.03 -25.49 30.09
N GLY A 188 20.37 -25.25 31.32
CA GLY A 188 21.78 -25.18 31.78
C GLY A 188 22.59 -24.14 31.01
N THR A 189 23.73 -24.55 30.44
CA THR A 189 24.69 -23.63 29.78
C THR A 189 24.13 -22.96 28.52
N THR A 190 23.14 -23.54 27.84
CA THR A 190 22.51 -22.95 26.64
C THR A 190 21.33 -22.04 27.00
N GLY A 191 20.96 -21.97 28.28
CA GLY A 191 19.72 -21.37 28.76
C GLY A 191 19.44 -19.96 28.26
N LEU A 192 20.44 -19.08 28.20
CA LEU A 192 20.24 -17.70 27.71
C LEU A 192 19.89 -17.65 26.21
N ALA A 193 20.61 -18.42 25.38
CA ALA A 193 20.34 -18.46 23.95
C ALA A 193 18.95 -19.08 23.69
N ASP A 194 18.68 -20.21 24.33
CA ASP A 194 17.41 -20.91 24.18
C ASP A 194 16.22 -20.07 24.66
N LEU A 195 16.40 -19.28 25.74
CA LEU A 195 15.40 -18.35 26.24
C LEU A 195 15.06 -17.25 25.20
N VAL A 196 16.09 -16.62 24.62
CA VAL A 196 15.88 -15.61 23.57
C VAL A 196 15.20 -16.23 22.34
N ALA A 197 15.68 -17.39 21.88
CA ALA A 197 15.06 -18.09 20.75
C ALA A 197 13.59 -18.45 21.03
N ARG A 198 13.26 -18.93 22.25
CA ARG A 198 11.88 -19.25 22.66
C ARG A 198 10.95 -18.04 22.55
N PHE A 199 11.41 -16.84 22.96
CA PHE A 199 10.62 -15.61 22.78
C PHE A 199 10.38 -15.30 21.30
N LEU A 200 11.40 -15.43 20.46
CA LEU A 200 11.34 -15.03 19.05
C LEU A 200 10.57 -16.02 18.14
N VAL A 201 10.34 -17.26 18.60
CA VAL A 201 9.49 -18.23 17.88
C VAL A 201 8.08 -18.33 18.46
N HIS A 202 7.79 -17.59 19.54
CA HIS A 202 6.50 -17.68 20.20
C HIS A 202 5.40 -17.00 19.36
N PRO A 203 4.17 -17.56 19.28
CA PRO A 203 3.07 -16.96 18.53
C PRO A 203 2.80 -15.48 18.88
N ARG A 204 2.90 -15.08 20.15
CA ARG A 204 2.74 -13.67 20.55
C ARG A 204 3.80 -12.74 19.98
N PHE A 205 4.96 -13.24 19.57
CA PHE A 205 5.96 -12.47 18.83
C PHE A 205 5.63 -12.42 17.34
N LEU A 206 5.28 -13.56 16.75
CA LEU A 206 5.13 -13.72 15.30
C LEU A 206 3.80 -13.18 14.75
N TYR A 207 2.81 -12.97 15.62
CA TYR A 207 1.45 -12.56 15.23
C TYR A 207 1.00 -11.31 15.97
N HIS A 208 0.05 -10.59 15.37
CA HIS A 208 -0.76 -9.57 16.03
C HIS A 208 -1.83 -10.27 16.87
N VAL A 209 -1.52 -10.52 18.13
CA VAL A 209 -2.43 -11.16 19.07
C VAL A 209 -3.15 -10.09 19.89
N GLU A 210 -4.47 -10.00 19.74
CA GLU A 210 -5.34 -9.01 20.36
C GLU A 210 -6.49 -9.74 21.06
N THR A 211 -6.19 -10.32 22.21
CA THR A 211 -7.12 -11.18 22.97
C THR A 211 -7.37 -10.70 24.40
N ASP A 212 -6.65 -9.65 24.81
CA ASP A 212 -6.65 -9.20 26.20
C ASP A 212 -7.62 -8.01 26.42
N GLY A 213 -8.36 -7.58 25.37
CA GLY A 213 -9.36 -6.51 25.40
C GLY A 213 -10.57 -6.83 26.28
N ILE A 214 -11.29 -5.77 26.66
CA ILE A 214 -12.50 -5.87 27.48
C ILE A 214 -13.73 -5.93 26.59
N GLU A 215 -14.53 -6.99 26.71
CA GLU A 215 -15.80 -7.11 25.99
C GLU A 215 -16.81 -6.07 26.50
N TYR A 216 -17.37 -5.26 25.61
CA TYR A 216 -18.38 -4.25 25.91
C TYR A 216 -19.71 -4.50 25.18
N SER A 217 -19.69 -5.34 24.15
CA SER A 217 -20.84 -5.83 23.39
C SER A 217 -20.53 -7.26 22.95
N PRO A 218 -21.51 -8.12 22.63
CA PRO A 218 -21.25 -9.49 22.20
C PRO A 218 -20.23 -9.57 21.06
N LYS A 219 -19.08 -10.20 21.32
CA LYS A 219 -17.93 -10.35 20.42
C LYS A 219 -17.21 -9.04 20.03
N GLU A 220 -17.51 -7.92 20.68
CA GLU A 220 -16.83 -6.65 20.48
C GLU A 220 -15.95 -6.32 21.67
N LEU A 221 -14.65 -6.18 21.43
CA LEU A 221 -13.64 -5.90 22.43
C LEU A 221 -13.13 -4.47 22.28
N LYS A 222 -13.10 -3.72 23.37
CA LYS A 222 -12.25 -2.54 23.49
C LYS A 222 -10.83 -3.04 23.77
N LEU A 223 -9.90 -2.66 22.92
CA LEU A 223 -8.50 -3.06 23.05
C LEU A 223 -7.86 -2.47 24.31
N THR A 224 -6.95 -3.23 24.89
CA THR A 224 -6.12 -2.74 26.01
C THR A 224 -5.16 -1.64 25.52
N PRO A 225 -4.65 -0.77 26.43
CA PRO A 225 -3.65 0.23 26.05
C PRO A 225 -2.41 -0.35 25.37
N TYR A 226 -1.97 -1.55 25.72
CA TYR A 226 -0.83 -2.22 25.10
C TYR A 226 -1.15 -2.76 23.70
N GLU A 227 -2.36 -3.27 23.47
CA GLU A 227 -2.82 -3.68 22.14
C GLU A 227 -2.96 -2.46 21.22
N ILE A 228 -3.45 -1.33 21.74
CA ILE A 228 -3.51 -0.05 21.01
C ILE A 228 -2.09 0.43 20.68
N ALA A 229 -1.15 0.39 21.64
CA ALA A 229 0.26 0.74 21.38
C ALA A 229 0.86 -0.14 20.27
N SER A 230 0.56 -1.44 20.28
CA SER A 230 0.99 -2.37 19.23
C SER A 230 0.39 -2.00 17.86
N ARG A 231 -0.92 -1.77 17.77
CA ARG A 231 -1.57 -1.34 16.52
C ARG A 231 -0.99 -0.06 15.96
N LEU A 232 -0.83 0.99 16.78
CA LEU A 232 -0.25 2.27 16.39
C LEU A 232 1.19 2.12 15.89
N SER A 233 1.98 1.31 16.60
CA SER A 233 3.36 1.07 16.23
C SER A 233 3.49 0.38 14.87
N TYR A 234 2.76 -0.71 14.66
CA TYR A 234 2.81 -1.42 13.38
C TYR A 234 2.13 -0.63 12.25
N LEU A 235 1.13 0.21 12.55
CA LEU A 235 0.57 1.11 11.53
C LEU A 235 1.58 2.14 11.06
N TYR A 236 2.23 2.85 11.98
CA TYR A 236 3.04 4.01 11.66
C TYR A 236 4.55 3.74 11.58
N LEU A 237 5.07 2.79 12.37
CA LEU A 237 6.51 2.50 12.44
C LEU A 237 6.88 1.16 11.79
N GLN A 238 5.90 0.34 11.42
CA GLN A 238 6.10 -1.02 10.89
C GLN A 238 7.01 -1.89 11.77
N SER A 239 6.92 -1.73 13.09
CA SER A 239 7.71 -2.45 14.08
C SER A 239 7.03 -2.46 15.45
N MET A 240 7.65 -3.09 16.46
CA MET A 240 7.17 -3.10 17.83
C MET A 240 7.05 -1.68 18.42
N PRO A 241 6.24 -1.49 19.48
CA PRO A 241 6.13 -0.22 20.17
C PRO A 241 7.50 0.29 20.67
N ASN A 242 7.74 1.58 20.48
CA ASN A 242 8.89 2.28 21.04
C ASN A 242 8.61 2.71 22.50
N THR A 243 9.59 3.35 23.14
CA THR A 243 9.47 3.79 24.55
C THR A 243 8.29 4.73 24.76
N LEU A 244 8.01 5.66 23.82
CA LEU A 244 6.87 6.57 23.91
C LEU A 244 5.55 5.81 24.02
N LEU A 245 5.32 4.85 23.13
CA LEU A 245 4.09 4.06 23.09
C LEU A 245 3.96 3.12 24.30
N PHE A 246 5.05 2.48 24.75
CA PHE A 246 5.01 1.67 25.96
C PHE A 246 4.74 2.50 27.22
N THR A 247 5.33 3.69 27.33
CA THR A 247 5.08 4.60 28.44
C THR A 247 3.63 5.10 28.44
N ALA A 248 3.11 5.48 27.29
CA ALA A 248 1.72 5.91 27.14
C ALA A 248 0.73 4.79 27.50
N ALA A 249 1.03 3.54 27.13
CA ALA A 249 0.23 2.38 27.52
C ALA A 249 0.27 2.14 29.03
N ALA A 250 1.45 2.17 29.64
CA ALA A 250 1.63 1.94 31.08
C ALA A 250 0.94 3.02 31.93
N ASN A 251 0.93 4.27 31.49
CA ASN A 251 0.31 5.40 32.17
C ASN A 251 -1.19 5.54 31.88
N GLY A 252 -1.79 4.65 31.09
CA GLY A 252 -3.22 4.68 30.76
C GLY A 252 -3.63 5.77 29.76
N GLN A 253 -2.69 6.50 29.15
CA GLN A 253 -2.99 7.53 28.15
C GLN A 253 -3.74 6.96 26.94
N LEU A 254 -3.46 5.73 26.56
CA LEU A 254 -4.13 5.05 25.44
C LEU A 254 -5.53 4.49 25.80
N SER A 255 -6.05 4.76 26.99
CA SER A 255 -7.40 4.32 27.41
C SER A 255 -8.53 5.23 26.90
N THR A 256 -8.20 6.44 26.41
CA THR A 256 -9.19 7.43 25.93
C THR A 256 -8.83 7.89 24.51
N ILE A 257 -9.85 8.28 23.74
CA ILE A 257 -9.64 8.78 22.36
C ILE A 257 -8.73 10.03 22.36
N SER A 258 -8.97 10.97 23.27
CA SER A 258 -8.14 12.20 23.36
C SER A 258 -6.70 11.89 23.74
N GLY A 259 -6.48 10.93 24.64
CA GLY A 259 -5.14 10.45 24.97
C GLY A 259 -4.44 9.78 23.78
N VAL A 260 -5.14 8.96 23.02
CA VAL A 260 -4.62 8.34 21.79
C VAL A 260 -4.24 9.44 20.77
N GLN A 261 -5.10 10.43 20.55
CA GLN A 261 -4.82 11.56 19.65
C GLN A 261 -3.54 12.31 20.07
N SER A 262 -3.41 12.64 21.37
CA SER A 262 -2.22 13.30 21.90
C SER A 262 -0.94 12.46 21.69
N VAL A 263 -1.02 11.15 21.90
CA VAL A 263 0.12 10.22 21.69
C VAL A 263 0.48 10.12 20.21
N ILE A 264 -0.50 10.11 19.31
CA ILE A 264 -0.26 10.13 17.85
C ILE A 264 0.42 11.44 17.45
N ASP A 265 0.02 12.59 17.99
CA ASP A 265 0.66 13.88 17.71
C ASP A 265 2.13 13.88 18.13
N GLN A 266 2.43 13.35 19.31
CA GLN A 266 3.81 13.17 19.78
C GLN A 266 4.60 12.21 18.90
N LEU A 267 3.98 11.10 18.48
CA LEU A 267 4.61 10.09 17.62
C LEU A 267 4.95 10.67 16.25
N PHE A 268 4.04 11.44 15.63
CA PHE A 268 4.25 12.11 14.34
C PHE A 268 5.35 13.18 14.38
N THR A 269 5.66 13.69 15.56
CA THR A 269 6.79 14.63 15.77
C THR A 269 8.09 13.87 16.05
N ALA A 270 8.05 12.90 16.97
CA ALA A 270 9.27 12.19 17.41
C ALA A 270 9.81 11.20 16.38
N GLU A 271 8.93 10.57 15.59
CA GLU A 271 9.26 9.50 14.66
C GLU A 271 8.94 9.89 13.19
N GLU A 272 8.97 11.19 12.88
CA GLU A 272 8.58 11.69 11.56
C GLU A 272 9.25 10.94 10.42
N ALA A 273 10.58 10.75 10.47
CA ALA A 273 11.33 10.08 9.42
C ALA A 273 10.85 8.62 9.17
N ARG A 274 10.52 7.89 10.24
CA ARG A 274 9.98 6.53 10.13
C ARG A 274 8.58 6.53 9.55
N ILE A 275 7.75 7.46 9.99
CA ILE A 275 6.36 7.56 9.51
C ILE A 275 6.34 7.97 8.05
N ARG A 276 7.21 8.90 7.61
CA ARG A 276 7.41 9.22 6.19
C ARG A 276 7.71 7.97 5.37
N THR A 277 8.66 7.14 5.82
CA THR A 277 8.99 5.86 5.17
C THR A 277 7.78 4.92 5.09
N THR A 278 6.93 4.90 6.13
CA THR A 278 5.71 4.09 6.13
C THR A 278 4.66 4.61 5.14
N ILE A 279 4.48 5.92 5.02
CA ILE A 279 3.56 6.53 4.05
C ILE A 279 4.08 6.34 2.62
N GLU A 280 5.38 6.43 2.40
CA GLU A 280 6.00 6.09 1.11
C GLU A 280 5.79 4.62 0.74
N PHE A 281 5.90 3.72 1.72
CA PHE A 281 5.58 2.31 1.53
C PHE A 281 4.10 2.09 1.22
N TYR A 282 3.17 2.71 1.98
CA TYR A 282 1.74 2.71 1.67
C TYR A 282 1.48 3.18 0.24
N THR A 283 2.14 4.26 -0.20
CA THR A 283 1.99 4.80 -1.56
C THR A 283 2.40 3.76 -2.62
N SER A 284 3.48 3.02 -2.38
CA SER A 284 3.93 1.98 -3.30
C SER A 284 2.95 0.80 -3.41
N GLU A 285 2.29 0.47 -2.31
CA GLU A 285 1.26 -0.57 -2.29
C GLU A 285 -0.07 -0.08 -2.90
N TRP A 286 -0.50 1.15 -2.53
CA TRP A 286 -1.70 1.77 -3.11
C TRP A 286 -1.63 1.83 -4.63
N LEU A 287 -0.49 2.27 -5.18
CA LEU A 287 -0.25 2.38 -6.62
C LEU A 287 0.32 1.10 -7.25
N GLU A 288 0.46 0.04 -6.46
CA GLU A 288 0.92 -1.30 -6.91
C GLU A 288 2.23 -1.28 -7.70
N PHE A 289 3.27 -0.63 -7.17
CA PHE A 289 4.58 -0.51 -7.84
C PHE A 289 5.21 -1.86 -8.22
N LYS A 290 4.89 -2.92 -7.47
CA LYS A 290 5.36 -4.28 -7.77
C LYS A 290 4.93 -4.79 -9.14
N PHE A 291 3.80 -4.27 -9.68
CA PHE A 291 3.28 -4.64 -10.98
C PHE A 291 3.63 -3.65 -12.09
N LYS A 292 4.29 -2.53 -11.78
CA LYS A 292 4.78 -1.61 -12.81
C LYS A 292 5.91 -2.26 -13.60
N PRO A 293 5.88 -2.25 -14.94
CA PRO A 293 6.88 -2.91 -15.76
C PRO A 293 8.28 -2.30 -15.58
N GLY A 294 9.31 -3.07 -15.90
CA GLY A 294 10.64 -2.53 -16.20
C GLY A 294 10.66 -1.97 -17.62
N PHE A 295 11.71 -1.19 -17.96
CA PHE A 295 11.92 -0.80 -19.34
C PHE A 295 12.40 -1.99 -20.17
N ALA A 296 11.78 -2.18 -21.33
CA ALA A 296 12.22 -3.20 -22.28
C ALA A 296 13.62 -2.86 -22.82
N ASN A 297 14.50 -3.85 -22.84
CA ASN A 297 15.81 -3.69 -23.46
C ASN A 297 15.68 -3.98 -24.97
N ASN A 298 15.16 -3.02 -25.74
CA ASN A 298 15.02 -3.14 -27.19
C ASN A 298 15.33 -1.82 -27.91
N VAL A 299 15.59 -1.94 -29.21
CA VAL A 299 15.99 -0.83 -30.06
C VAL A 299 14.93 0.27 -30.15
N LYS A 300 13.64 -0.09 -30.12
CA LYS A 300 12.55 0.88 -30.32
C LYS A 300 12.38 1.84 -29.15
N ILE A 301 12.55 1.35 -27.91
CA ILE A 301 12.46 2.25 -26.74
C ILE A 301 13.66 3.19 -26.68
N GLN A 302 14.85 2.71 -27.12
CA GLN A 302 16.01 3.57 -27.25
C GLN A 302 15.80 4.61 -28.37
N ALA A 303 15.21 4.20 -29.50
CA ALA A 303 14.88 5.10 -30.60
C ALA A 303 13.90 6.19 -30.17
N LEU A 304 12.85 5.81 -29.38
CA LEU A 304 11.94 6.78 -28.78
C LEU A 304 12.69 7.77 -27.89
N ALA A 305 13.54 7.26 -26.99
CA ALA A 305 14.33 8.09 -26.08
C ALA A 305 15.17 9.12 -26.85
N ASN A 306 15.81 8.70 -27.93
CA ASN A 306 16.61 9.57 -28.79
C ASN A 306 15.76 10.66 -29.49
N VAL A 307 14.60 10.27 -30.03
CA VAL A 307 13.70 11.19 -30.73
C VAL A 307 13.11 12.26 -29.81
N VAL A 308 12.74 11.87 -28.57
CA VAL A 308 12.20 12.82 -27.58
C VAL A 308 13.30 13.57 -26.82
N GLY A 309 14.58 13.30 -27.11
CA GLY A 309 15.73 14.00 -26.52
C GLY A 309 16.04 13.59 -25.08
N LEU A 310 15.66 12.37 -24.67
CA LEU A 310 16.03 11.82 -23.35
C LEU A 310 17.54 11.48 -23.35
N SER A 311 18.26 11.98 -22.36
CA SER A 311 19.67 11.65 -22.16
C SER A 311 19.84 10.22 -21.66
N GLY A 312 20.57 9.40 -22.42
CA GLY A 312 20.90 8.01 -22.08
C GLY A 312 19.76 7.02 -22.31
N THR A 313 20.01 5.75 -21.94
CA THR A 313 19.06 4.65 -22.16
C THR A 313 18.03 4.58 -21.03
N PRO A 314 16.73 4.42 -21.35
CA PRO A 314 15.73 4.08 -20.33
C PRO A 314 16.08 2.76 -19.63
N ASP A 315 16.22 2.78 -18.31
CA ASP A 315 16.69 1.65 -17.52
C ASP A 315 15.93 1.55 -16.18
N ASN A 316 16.28 0.54 -15.38
CA ASN A 316 15.67 0.34 -14.06
C ASN A 316 16.02 1.47 -13.07
N ASN A 317 17.09 2.23 -13.25
CA ASN A 317 17.40 3.37 -12.39
C ASN A 317 16.43 4.53 -12.67
N LEU A 318 16.15 4.81 -13.96
CA LEU A 318 15.12 5.79 -14.35
C LEU A 318 13.73 5.36 -13.83
N ARG A 319 13.37 4.07 -14.01
CA ARG A 319 12.14 3.53 -13.43
C ARG A 319 12.08 3.76 -11.92
N SER A 320 13.15 3.45 -11.21
CA SER A 320 13.22 3.63 -9.75
C SER A 320 13.06 5.10 -9.36
N ALA A 321 13.67 6.03 -10.10
CA ALA A 321 13.51 7.46 -9.88
C ALA A 321 12.06 7.92 -10.10
N MET A 322 11.38 7.44 -11.14
CA MET A 322 9.97 7.73 -11.43
C MET A 322 9.04 7.23 -10.31
N LEU A 323 9.26 6.02 -9.80
CA LEU A 323 8.44 5.46 -8.73
C LEU A 323 8.74 6.13 -7.38
N LYS A 324 10.01 6.45 -7.12
CA LYS A 324 10.42 7.16 -5.91
C LYS A 324 9.82 8.56 -5.84
N GLU A 325 9.73 9.27 -6.97
CA GLU A 325 9.05 10.56 -7.03
C GLU A 325 7.59 10.47 -6.58
N LEU A 326 6.85 9.43 -7.01
CA LEU A 326 5.46 9.24 -6.59
C LEU A 326 5.32 9.02 -5.08
N GLN A 327 6.27 8.32 -4.45
CA GLN A 327 6.31 8.16 -3.00
C GLN A 327 6.60 9.49 -2.29
N GLU A 328 7.64 10.17 -2.73
CA GLU A 328 8.14 11.39 -2.11
C GLU A 328 7.15 12.55 -2.23
N ILE A 329 6.37 12.64 -3.32
CA ILE A 329 5.39 13.71 -3.48
C ILE A 329 4.21 13.58 -2.49
N VAL A 330 3.77 12.37 -2.17
CA VAL A 330 2.77 12.15 -1.11
C VAL A 330 3.34 12.55 0.24
N SER A 331 4.58 12.17 0.51
CA SER A 331 5.30 12.58 1.72
C SER A 331 5.48 14.10 1.79
N TYR A 332 5.85 14.75 0.70
CA TYR A 332 5.99 16.21 0.59
C TYR A 332 4.69 16.94 0.96
N TYR A 333 3.57 16.59 0.34
CA TYR A 333 2.26 17.19 0.66
C TYR A 333 1.77 16.85 2.07
N THR A 334 2.30 15.82 2.70
CA THR A 334 1.93 15.45 4.07
C THR A 334 2.71 16.27 5.12
N TRP A 335 3.98 16.61 4.86
CA TRP A 335 4.86 17.24 5.87
C TRP A 335 5.48 18.57 5.46
N ASP A 336 5.89 18.71 4.21
CA ASP A 336 6.73 19.84 3.78
C ASP A 336 5.90 20.98 3.18
N GLN A 337 4.68 20.70 2.72
CA GLN A 337 3.71 21.69 2.30
C GLN A 337 2.78 22.00 3.48
N PRO A 338 2.79 23.24 4.02
CA PRO A 338 1.83 23.62 5.04
C PRO A 338 0.39 23.35 4.56
N ASP A 339 -0.41 22.70 5.39
CA ASP A 339 -1.81 22.37 5.11
C ASP A 339 -2.06 21.58 3.80
N GLY A 340 -1.02 20.85 3.33
CA GLY A 340 -1.10 20.04 2.12
C GLY A 340 -2.25 19.04 2.18
N ASN A 341 -3.18 19.17 1.25
CA ASN A 341 -4.41 18.41 1.21
C ASN A 341 -4.47 17.47 0.00
N PHE A 342 -5.53 16.68 -0.10
CA PHE A 342 -5.68 15.72 -1.19
C PHE A 342 -5.86 16.40 -2.56
N SER A 343 -6.48 17.57 -2.60
CA SER A 343 -6.61 18.33 -3.86
C SER A 343 -5.25 18.82 -4.36
N ASP A 344 -4.33 19.19 -3.45
CA ASP A 344 -2.95 19.53 -3.81
C ASP A 344 -2.22 18.32 -4.39
N LEU A 345 -2.45 17.12 -3.82
CA LEU A 345 -1.89 15.89 -4.37
C LEU A 345 -2.44 15.59 -5.77
N MET A 346 -3.71 15.88 -6.03
CA MET A 346 -4.37 15.62 -7.32
C MET A 346 -4.09 16.68 -8.40
N ASN A 347 -3.82 17.93 -8.01
CA ASN A 347 -3.74 19.06 -8.94
C ASN A 347 -2.47 19.91 -8.81
N GLY A 348 -1.61 19.62 -7.83
CA GLY A 348 -0.42 20.44 -7.58
C GLY A 348 0.66 20.23 -8.65
N ASP A 349 1.40 21.29 -8.93
CA ASP A 349 2.45 21.37 -9.94
C ASP A 349 3.88 21.35 -9.37
N VAL A 350 4.03 21.00 -8.10
CA VAL A 350 5.33 20.94 -7.42
C VAL A 350 6.20 19.83 -8.01
N SER A 351 7.48 20.12 -8.28
CA SER A 351 8.50 19.13 -8.68
C SER A 351 9.64 19.07 -7.66
N ILE A 352 9.86 17.88 -7.12
CA ILE A 352 10.95 17.55 -6.19
C ILE A 352 11.91 16.52 -6.79
N VAL A 353 11.97 16.47 -8.12
CA VAL A 353 12.75 15.50 -8.87
C VAL A 353 14.25 15.75 -8.72
N ARG A 354 15.00 14.69 -8.38
CA ARG A 354 16.47 14.71 -8.20
C ARG A 354 17.23 13.98 -9.30
N ASP A 355 16.59 13.04 -10.00
CA ASP A 355 17.20 12.36 -11.14
C ASP A 355 17.19 13.31 -12.37
N ALA A 356 18.36 13.52 -12.98
CA ALA A 356 18.53 14.47 -14.07
C ALA A 356 17.74 14.05 -15.34
N ARG A 357 17.59 12.75 -15.60
CA ARG A 357 16.83 12.24 -16.75
C ARG A 357 15.34 12.49 -16.56
N LEU A 358 14.83 12.23 -15.35
CA LEU A 358 13.43 12.50 -15.02
C LEU A 358 13.13 14.00 -15.03
N ALA A 359 14.05 14.83 -14.54
CA ALA A 359 13.96 16.29 -14.62
C ALA A 359 13.91 16.75 -16.10
N GLY A 360 14.73 16.15 -16.96
CA GLY A 360 14.73 16.37 -18.42
C GLY A 360 13.39 15.98 -19.08
N ILE A 361 12.78 14.86 -18.69
CA ILE A 361 11.44 14.45 -19.15
C ILE A 361 10.38 15.52 -18.80
N TYR A 362 10.54 16.21 -17.67
CA TYR A 362 9.62 17.25 -17.22
C TYR A 362 9.97 18.66 -17.73
N GLY A 363 11.16 18.83 -18.31
CA GLY A 363 11.64 20.14 -18.72
C GLY A 363 11.92 21.10 -17.57
N VAL A 364 12.30 20.59 -16.40
CA VAL A 364 12.60 21.37 -15.19
C VAL A 364 14.00 21.04 -14.67
N PRO A 365 14.63 21.94 -13.87
CA PRO A 365 15.87 21.61 -13.16
C PRO A 365 15.69 20.49 -12.14
N THR A 366 16.78 19.80 -11.77
CA THR A 366 16.79 18.94 -10.59
C THR A 366 16.59 19.75 -9.32
N TRP A 367 15.82 19.19 -8.37
CA TRP A 367 15.58 19.81 -7.09
C TRP A 367 16.63 19.39 -6.05
N THR A 368 17.02 20.32 -5.20
CA THR A 368 17.89 20.06 -4.04
C THR A 368 17.07 20.18 -2.75
N PRO A 369 17.11 19.18 -1.85
CA PRO A 369 16.43 19.25 -0.55
C PRO A 369 16.78 20.53 0.23
N GLY A 370 15.77 21.14 0.85
CA GLY A 370 15.92 22.39 1.58
C GLY A 370 15.79 23.66 0.73
N GLN A 371 15.73 23.53 -0.60
CA GLN A 371 15.39 24.64 -1.49
C GLN A 371 13.89 24.63 -1.84
N PRO A 372 13.30 25.78 -2.21
CA PRO A 372 11.95 25.80 -2.76
C PRO A 372 11.84 24.81 -3.94
N PRO A 373 10.75 24.04 -4.04
CA PRO A 373 10.59 23.08 -5.14
C PRO A 373 10.38 23.81 -6.47
N ASN A 374 10.79 23.15 -7.55
CA ASN A 374 10.49 23.62 -8.89
C ASN A 374 8.98 23.52 -9.20
N ARG A 375 8.54 24.17 -10.28
CA ARG A 375 7.16 24.04 -10.78
C ARG A 375 7.15 23.33 -12.10
N LEU A 376 6.25 22.35 -12.24
CA LEU A 376 5.94 21.73 -13.51
C LEU A 376 5.12 22.71 -14.37
N PRO A 377 5.23 22.65 -15.71
CA PRO A 377 4.32 23.37 -16.59
C PRO A 377 2.88 22.91 -16.34
N SER A 378 2.07 23.73 -15.66
CA SER A 378 0.74 23.34 -15.16
C SER A 378 -0.27 23.00 -16.26
N SER A 379 -0.09 23.52 -17.48
CA SER A 379 -0.88 23.16 -18.66
C SER A 379 -0.56 21.75 -19.18
N GLU A 380 0.64 21.26 -18.89
CA GLU A 380 1.12 19.94 -19.34
C GLU A 380 0.99 18.90 -18.23
N ARG A 381 1.26 19.28 -16.97
CA ARG A 381 1.30 18.36 -15.81
C ARG A 381 0.77 18.99 -14.55
N SER A 382 -0.11 18.28 -13.89
CA SER A 382 -0.52 18.59 -12.52
C SER A 382 -0.93 17.32 -11.77
N GLY A 383 -0.63 17.28 -10.49
CA GLY A 383 -0.99 16.16 -9.61
C GLY A 383 -0.20 14.87 -9.86
N LEU A 384 -0.60 13.85 -9.10
CA LEU A 384 0.09 12.57 -9.02
C LEU A 384 0.00 11.77 -10.33
N PHE A 385 -1.16 11.81 -11.01
CA PHE A 385 -1.46 10.91 -12.12
C PHE A 385 -1.02 11.42 -13.49
N THR A 386 -0.44 12.61 -13.58
CA THR A 386 0.27 13.09 -14.78
C THR A 386 1.79 12.97 -14.69
N ARG A 387 2.31 12.44 -13.58
CA ARG A 387 3.75 12.21 -13.40
C ARG A 387 4.20 10.99 -14.20
N ALA A 388 5.46 11.01 -14.65
CA ALA A 388 6.02 9.95 -15.48
C ALA A 388 5.84 8.56 -14.86
N GLY A 389 6.04 8.41 -13.55
CA GLY A 389 5.84 7.14 -12.84
C GLY A 389 4.41 6.60 -12.87
N SER A 390 3.40 7.45 -13.07
CA SER A 390 2.01 7.01 -13.26
C SER A 390 1.72 6.58 -14.71
N ILE A 391 2.41 7.19 -15.68
CA ILE A 391 2.11 7.10 -17.11
C ILE A 391 2.97 6.04 -17.83
N PHE A 392 4.27 5.93 -17.51
CA PHE A 392 5.20 5.10 -18.28
C PHE A 392 4.72 3.66 -18.44
N SER A 393 5.00 3.06 -19.61
CA SER A 393 4.55 1.71 -19.97
C SER A 393 5.66 0.66 -20.01
N GLY A 394 6.93 1.07 -19.98
CA GLY A 394 8.09 0.19 -20.11
C GLY A 394 8.44 -0.20 -21.55
N THR A 395 7.65 0.18 -22.54
CA THR A 395 7.88 -0.07 -23.98
C THR A 395 7.84 1.23 -24.77
N GLU A 396 8.01 1.18 -26.09
CA GLU A 396 7.86 2.34 -26.97
C GLU A 396 6.41 2.78 -27.19
N LYS A 397 5.44 1.97 -26.75
CA LYS A 397 3.99 2.23 -26.91
C LYS A 397 3.38 2.68 -25.59
N THR A 398 2.47 3.63 -25.62
CA THR A 398 1.64 3.96 -24.46
C THR A 398 0.73 2.79 -24.10
N SER A 399 0.20 2.81 -22.86
CA SER A 399 -0.68 1.76 -22.34
C SER A 399 -2.00 2.35 -21.81
N PRO A 400 -2.89 2.85 -22.69
CA PRO A 400 -4.13 3.52 -22.28
C PRO A 400 -5.01 2.63 -21.42
N ILE A 401 -5.14 1.34 -21.75
CA ILE A 401 -5.97 0.39 -20.99
C ILE A 401 -5.48 0.28 -19.55
N HIS A 402 -4.16 0.06 -19.34
CA HIS A 402 -3.62 -0.06 -17.98
C HIS A 402 -3.75 1.25 -17.19
N TYR A 403 -3.51 2.38 -17.85
CA TYR A 403 -3.69 3.69 -17.20
C TYR A 403 -5.14 3.90 -16.79
N GLY A 404 -6.11 3.65 -17.70
CA GLY A 404 -7.54 3.77 -17.41
C GLY A 404 -7.98 2.85 -16.26
N VAL A 405 -7.57 1.59 -16.27
CA VAL A 405 -7.85 0.63 -15.18
C VAL A 405 -7.27 1.12 -13.85
N ASN A 406 -6.04 1.68 -13.85
CA ASN A 406 -5.43 2.22 -12.62
C ASN A 406 -6.23 3.40 -12.07
N ILE A 407 -6.66 4.35 -12.92
CA ILE A 407 -7.52 5.46 -12.48
C ILE A 407 -8.82 4.91 -11.86
N ILE A 408 -9.49 4.00 -12.54
CA ILE A 408 -10.78 3.48 -12.10
C ILE A 408 -10.64 2.71 -10.78
N ARG A 409 -9.66 1.81 -10.67
CA ARG A 409 -9.50 0.97 -9.47
C ARG A 409 -8.83 1.69 -8.30
N LYS A 410 -7.78 2.48 -8.56
CA LYS A 410 -6.93 3.06 -7.50
C LYS A 410 -7.35 4.46 -7.06
N VAL A 411 -8.03 5.20 -7.95
CA VAL A 411 -8.41 6.59 -7.71
C VAL A 411 -9.91 6.74 -7.48
N LEU A 412 -10.72 5.94 -8.19
CA LEU A 412 -12.18 5.98 -8.08
C LEU A 412 -12.76 4.83 -7.26
N CYS A 413 -11.97 3.80 -6.95
CA CYS A 413 -12.40 2.58 -6.26
C CYS A 413 -13.61 1.89 -6.92
N ASP A 414 -13.73 2.00 -8.23
CA ASP A 414 -14.73 1.26 -8.99
C ASP A 414 -14.16 -0.12 -9.35
N ASP A 415 -14.99 -1.13 -9.26
CA ASP A 415 -14.61 -2.50 -9.60
C ASP A 415 -14.70 -2.75 -11.10
N ILE A 416 -13.65 -3.28 -11.67
CA ILE A 416 -13.59 -3.78 -13.04
C ILE A 416 -13.05 -5.20 -13.00
N PRO A 417 -13.82 -6.20 -13.47
CA PRO A 417 -13.36 -7.58 -13.50
C PRO A 417 -12.14 -7.72 -14.43
N ASN A 418 -11.23 -8.63 -14.06
CA ASN A 418 -10.13 -8.98 -14.95
C ASN A 418 -10.68 -9.83 -16.12
N PRO A 419 -10.28 -9.53 -17.37
CA PRO A 419 -10.62 -10.41 -18.49
C PRO A 419 -9.89 -11.75 -18.35
N SER A 420 -10.45 -12.82 -18.94
CA SER A 420 -9.72 -14.07 -19.04
C SER A 420 -8.56 -13.95 -20.04
N GLN A 421 -7.51 -14.75 -19.86
CA GLN A 421 -6.35 -14.76 -20.76
C GLN A 421 -6.77 -15.04 -22.23
N ALA A 422 -7.75 -15.90 -22.44
CA ALA A 422 -8.26 -16.21 -23.78
C ALA A 422 -8.85 -14.98 -24.49
N VAL A 423 -9.55 -14.09 -23.76
CA VAL A 423 -10.09 -12.84 -24.32
C VAL A 423 -8.95 -11.88 -24.71
N ILE A 424 -7.91 -11.82 -23.89
CA ILE A 424 -6.72 -10.99 -24.17
C ILE A 424 -6.01 -11.49 -25.42
N ASP A 425 -5.76 -12.81 -25.47
CA ASP A 425 -5.06 -13.44 -26.60
C ASP A 425 -5.82 -13.29 -27.92
N ASP A 426 -7.14 -13.35 -27.88
CA ASP A 426 -8.00 -13.16 -29.05
C ASP A 426 -7.89 -11.73 -29.60
N ALA A 427 -7.97 -10.72 -28.70
CA ALA A 427 -7.83 -9.32 -29.08
C ALA A 427 -6.44 -8.99 -29.63
N LEU A 428 -5.37 -9.62 -29.12
CA LEU A 428 -4.00 -9.37 -29.55
C LEU A 428 -3.65 -10.04 -30.90
N ARG A 429 -4.42 -11.04 -31.34
CA ARG A 429 -4.20 -11.79 -32.57
C ARG A 429 -4.96 -11.25 -33.78
N ASP A 430 -5.71 -10.17 -33.66
CA ASP A 430 -6.46 -9.62 -34.77
C ASP A 430 -5.51 -9.12 -35.88
N PRO A 431 -5.48 -9.80 -37.05
CA PRO A 431 -4.56 -9.44 -38.13
C PRO A 431 -4.98 -8.15 -38.90
N THR A 432 -6.14 -7.62 -38.60
CA THR A 432 -6.70 -6.42 -39.28
C THR A 432 -6.23 -5.12 -38.63
N ILE A 433 -5.56 -5.17 -37.50
CA ILE A 433 -5.09 -4.00 -36.77
C ILE A 433 -3.88 -3.37 -37.49
N ASP A 434 -4.03 -2.11 -37.91
CA ASP A 434 -2.93 -1.34 -38.49
C ASP A 434 -2.07 -0.68 -37.40
N TYR A 435 -0.92 -1.27 -37.13
CA TYR A 435 0.00 -0.79 -36.10
C TYR A 435 0.92 0.36 -36.59
N VAL A 436 0.92 0.69 -37.90
CA VAL A 436 1.82 1.67 -38.51
C VAL A 436 1.13 3.00 -38.77
N ASN A 437 -0.09 2.98 -39.31
CA ASN A 437 -0.81 4.17 -39.72
C ASN A 437 -1.88 4.64 -38.74
N LYS A 438 -1.98 4.00 -37.56
CA LYS A 438 -2.91 4.37 -36.48
C LYS A 438 -2.14 4.74 -35.22
N THR A 439 -2.61 5.77 -34.51
CA THR A 439 -2.14 6.11 -33.17
C THR A 439 -2.43 4.98 -32.17
N GLN A 440 -1.74 4.97 -31.03
CA GLN A 440 -2.01 3.96 -30.00
C GLN A 440 -3.46 4.01 -29.50
N ARG A 441 -4.05 5.20 -29.43
CA ARG A 441 -5.48 5.39 -29.13
C ARG A 441 -6.38 4.67 -30.12
N GLU A 442 -6.13 4.85 -31.43
CA GLU A 442 -6.93 4.21 -32.49
C GLU A 442 -6.73 2.71 -32.50
N ILE A 443 -5.50 2.23 -32.29
CA ILE A 443 -5.20 0.81 -32.15
C ILE A 443 -6.01 0.20 -30.98
N VAL A 444 -5.97 0.83 -29.80
CA VAL A 444 -6.73 0.35 -28.65
C VAL A 444 -8.24 0.39 -28.90
N HIS A 445 -8.74 1.43 -29.55
CA HIS A 445 -10.14 1.51 -29.95
C HIS A 445 -10.54 0.31 -30.81
N ASP A 446 -9.78 0.01 -31.88
CA ASP A 446 -10.06 -1.09 -32.79
C ASP A 446 -9.98 -2.46 -32.10
N MET A 447 -8.91 -2.70 -31.30
CA MET A 447 -8.73 -3.93 -30.54
C MET A 447 -9.88 -4.21 -29.57
N THR A 448 -10.57 -3.18 -29.10
CA THR A 448 -11.63 -3.28 -28.10
C THR A 448 -13.02 -3.01 -28.66
N ALA A 449 -13.18 -2.89 -29.99
CA ALA A 449 -14.43 -2.54 -30.67
C ALA A 449 -15.52 -3.63 -30.59
N SER A 450 -15.13 -4.89 -30.34
CA SER A 450 -16.14 -5.97 -30.25
C SER A 450 -17.13 -5.74 -29.11
N SER A 451 -18.37 -6.17 -29.27
CA SER A 451 -19.42 -6.01 -28.25
C SER A 451 -19.06 -6.59 -26.89
N LYS A 452 -18.28 -7.69 -26.86
CA LYS A 452 -17.76 -8.32 -25.64
C LYS A 452 -16.79 -7.40 -24.91
N CYS A 453 -15.85 -6.81 -25.64
CA CYS A 453 -14.83 -5.91 -25.08
C CYS A 453 -15.44 -4.56 -24.65
N MET A 454 -16.33 -4.00 -25.44
CA MET A 454 -16.99 -2.71 -25.19
C MET A 454 -17.83 -2.68 -23.92
N THR A 455 -18.22 -3.82 -23.37
CA THR A 455 -18.90 -3.87 -22.07
C THR A 455 -18.08 -3.15 -20.98
N CYS A 456 -16.76 -3.34 -20.93
CA CYS A 456 -15.86 -2.69 -19.98
C CYS A 456 -15.11 -1.52 -20.62
N HIS A 457 -14.65 -1.66 -21.88
CA HIS A 457 -13.77 -0.68 -22.51
C HIS A 457 -14.43 0.65 -22.85
N LYS A 458 -15.77 0.69 -22.98
CA LYS A 458 -16.51 1.97 -23.06
C LYS A 458 -16.29 2.88 -21.83
N VAL A 459 -15.93 2.29 -20.68
CA VAL A 459 -15.60 3.02 -19.45
C VAL A 459 -14.08 3.17 -19.30
N ILE A 460 -13.31 2.14 -19.59
CA ILE A 460 -11.84 2.11 -19.37
C ILE A 460 -11.12 3.06 -20.33
N ASN A 461 -11.41 2.92 -21.64
CA ASN A 461 -10.67 3.61 -22.70
C ASN A 461 -10.67 5.13 -22.55
N PRO A 462 -11.79 5.80 -22.22
CA PRO A 462 -11.81 7.24 -22.04
C PRO A 462 -10.79 7.77 -21.02
N TYR A 463 -10.64 7.11 -19.87
CA TYR A 463 -9.65 7.50 -18.87
C TYR A 463 -8.22 7.34 -19.42
N GLY A 464 -7.97 6.26 -20.18
CA GLY A 464 -6.68 6.03 -20.83
C GLY A 464 -6.38 7.05 -21.91
N PHE A 465 -7.36 7.38 -22.74
CA PHE A 465 -7.20 8.32 -23.84
C PHE A 465 -6.91 9.75 -23.39
N ALA A 466 -7.37 10.15 -22.21
CA ALA A 466 -7.01 11.44 -21.62
C ALA A 466 -5.50 11.60 -21.42
N ALA A 467 -4.75 10.50 -21.30
CA ALA A 467 -3.30 10.49 -21.11
C ALA A 467 -2.50 10.42 -22.42
N GLU A 468 -3.12 10.40 -23.61
CA GLU A 468 -2.42 10.31 -24.90
C GLU A 468 -1.68 11.60 -25.29
N SER A 469 -1.77 12.67 -24.49
CA SER A 469 -0.84 13.81 -24.55
C SER A 469 0.56 13.48 -24.04
N TYR A 470 0.79 12.28 -23.50
CA TYR A 470 2.12 11.83 -23.06
C TYR A 470 2.62 10.65 -23.88
N ASP A 471 3.95 10.52 -23.97
CA ASP A 471 4.59 9.34 -24.54
C ASP A 471 4.75 8.21 -23.52
N SER A 472 5.27 7.09 -23.95
CA SER A 472 5.44 5.90 -23.12
C SER A 472 6.59 5.99 -22.10
N LEU A 473 7.44 7.00 -22.19
CA LEU A 473 8.45 7.36 -21.20
C LEU A 473 7.89 8.33 -20.15
N GLY A 474 6.63 8.75 -20.31
CA GLY A 474 5.98 9.73 -19.46
C GLY A 474 6.31 11.18 -19.83
N GLY A 475 6.96 11.44 -20.97
CA GLY A 475 7.20 12.78 -21.51
C GLY A 475 5.93 13.40 -22.09
N TYR A 476 5.76 14.73 -21.97
CA TYR A 476 4.68 15.42 -22.66
C TYR A 476 5.02 15.51 -24.16
N ARG A 477 4.08 15.13 -25.03
CA ARG A 477 4.30 15.08 -26.47
C ARG A 477 4.34 16.48 -27.08
N LYS A 478 5.51 16.89 -27.54
CA LYS A 478 5.63 18.14 -28.32
C LYS A 478 4.82 18.02 -29.59
N ASN A 479 3.99 19.03 -29.89
CA ASN A 479 3.11 19.07 -31.07
C ASN A 479 2.19 17.83 -31.20
N PHE A 480 1.90 17.13 -30.09
CA PHE A 480 1.05 15.92 -30.07
C PHE A 480 1.54 14.79 -30.98
N MET A 481 2.86 14.66 -31.22
CA MET A 481 3.44 13.66 -32.10
C MET A 481 3.61 12.30 -31.43
N GLU A 482 3.20 11.26 -32.17
CA GLU A 482 3.47 9.85 -31.86
C GLU A 482 4.34 9.25 -32.97
N TYR A 483 5.41 8.57 -32.57
CA TYR A 483 6.38 8.00 -33.52
C TYR A 483 6.17 6.48 -33.62
N LYS A 484 6.24 5.96 -34.85
CA LYS A 484 6.25 4.53 -35.18
C LYS A 484 7.63 4.12 -35.64
N PHE A 485 8.08 2.95 -35.19
CA PHE A 485 9.44 2.47 -35.43
C PHE A 485 9.42 1.11 -36.13
N ASP A 486 10.34 0.89 -37.08
CA ASP A 486 10.65 -0.42 -37.63
C ASP A 486 11.43 -1.30 -36.61
N SER A 487 11.82 -2.51 -37.03
CA SER A 487 12.60 -3.42 -36.17
C SER A 487 14.03 -2.90 -35.90
N GLY A 488 14.55 -1.99 -36.73
CA GLY A 488 15.86 -1.36 -36.57
C GLY A 488 15.83 -0.10 -35.71
N GLY A 489 14.65 0.38 -35.29
CA GLY A 489 14.49 1.62 -34.52
C GLY A 489 14.43 2.89 -35.41
N ASN A 490 14.28 2.76 -36.73
CA ASN A 490 14.07 3.93 -37.57
C ASN A 490 12.61 4.40 -37.47
N VAL A 491 12.40 5.71 -37.47
CA VAL A 491 11.06 6.28 -37.58
C VAL A 491 10.47 6.00 -38.94
N ILE A 492 9.39 5.24 -39.00
CA ILE A 492 8.69 4.90 -40.25
C ILE A 492 7.39 5.69 -40.45
N ASN A 493 6.85 6.23 -39.37
CA ASN A 493 5.68 7.12 -39.43
C ASN A 493 5.63 8.04 -38.21
N THR A 494 4.96 9.20 -38.40
CA THR A 494 4.70 10.16 -37.34
C THR A 494 3.22 10.57 -37.44
N LEU A 495 2.49 10.38 -36.32
CA LEU A 495 1.05 10.58 -36.27
C LEU A 495 0.68 11.63 -35.22
N THR A 496 -0.40 12.36 -35.45
CA THR A 496 -0.91 13.33 -34.49
C THR A 496 -1.87 12.64 -33.53
N THR A 497 -1.60 12.73 -32.22
CA THR A 497 -2.45 12.16 -31.17
C THR A 497 -3.57 13.10 -30.77
N ASN A 498 -4.63 12.54 -30.19
CA ASN A 498 -5.72 13.28 -29.59
C ASN A 498 -6.02 12.73 -28.19
N SER A 499 -6.04 13.59 -27.18
CA SER A 499 -6.35 13.23 -25.78
C SER A 499 -7.75 13.69 -25.32
N THR A 500 -8.51 14.39 -26.18
CA THR A 500 -9.88 14.79 -25.85
C THR A 500 -10.79 13.57 -25.78
N THR A 501 -11.54 13.42 -24.68
CA THR A 501 -12.39 12.25 -24.45
C THR A 501 -13.49 12.55 -23.42
N ASP A 502 -14.52 11.71 -23.39
CA ASP A 502 -15.64 11.82 -22.45
C ASP A 502 -15.46 10.82 -21.30
N VAL A 503 -15.13 11.29 -20.10
CA VAL A 503 -14.99 10.45 -18.89
C VAL A 503 -16.26 10.48 -18.05
N SER A 504 -16.59 9.34 -17.42
CA SER A 504 -17.77 9.23 -16.54
C SER A 504 -17.35 9.26 -15.07
N ILE A 505 -17.65 10.35 -14.36
CA ILE A 505 -17.32 10.55 -12.95
C ILE A 505 -18.62 10.77 -12.18
N ASN A 506 -18.90 9.94 -11.15
CA ASN A 506 -20.16 10.00 -10.37
C ASN A 506 -21.41 9.98 -11.27
N ASN A 507 -21.45 9.13 -12.28
CA ASN A 507 -22.51 9.02 -13.29
C ASN A 507 -22.73 10.30 -14.14
N ARG A 508 -21.82 11.27 -14.08
CA ARG A 508 -21.81 12.45 -14.93
C ARG A 508 -20.75 12.27 -16.01
N VAL A 509 -21.14 12.41 -17.26
CA VAL A 509 -20.19 12.44 -18.39
C VAL A 509 -19.61 13.85 -18.52
N VAL A 510 -18.28 13.94 -18.60
CA VAL A 510 -17.55 15.19 -18.73
C VAL A 510 -16.54 15.06 -19.85
N THR A 511 -16.58 15.98 -20.81
CA THR A 511 -15.53 16.08 -21.84
C THR A 511 -14.28 16.72 -21.24
N VAL A 512 -13.15 16.05 -21.35
CA VAL A 512 -11.85 16.53 -20.93
C VAL A 512 -10.88 16.55 -22.10
N ASN A 513 -10.01 17.57 -22.18
CA ASN A 513 -9.05 17.70 -23.26
C ASN A 513 -7.75 16.92 -23.00
N ASN A 514 -7.45 16.58 -21.75
CA ASN A 514 -6.25 15.85 -21.34
C ASN A 514 -6.36 15.33 -19.92
N ALA A 515 -5.32 14.63 -19.45
CA ALA A 515 -5.28 14.09 -18.10
C ALA A 515 -5.21 15.16 -16.99
N VAL A 516 -4.73 16.37 -17.26
CA VAL A 516 -4.73 17.48 -16.28
C VAL A 516 -6.16 17.87 -15.94
N GLN A 517 -7.01 18.10 -16.97
CA GLN A 517 -8.43 18.41 -16.75
C GLN A 517 -9.16 17.22 -16.13
N MET A 518 -8.86 16.00 -16.57
CA MET A 518 -9.44 14.80 -15.96
C MET A 518 -9.14 14.71 -14.47
N ASN A 519 -7.89 14.97 -14.04
CA ASN A 519 -7.50 14.96 -12.62
C ASN A 519 -8.27 16.02 -11.82
N ALA A 520 -8.45 17.22 -12.37
CA ALA A 520 -9.23 18.28 -11.73
C ALA A 520 -10.70 17.85 -11.52
N GLU A 521 -11.34 17.30 -12.54
CA GLU A 521 -12.73 16.79 -12.46
C GLU A 521 -12.86 15.64 -11.45
N ILE A 522 -11.90 14.70 -11.43
CA ILE A 522 -11.84 13.60 -10.46
C ILE A 522 -11.67 14.15 -9.04
N SER A 523 -10.77 15.11 -8.83
CA SER A 523 -10.54 15.75 -7.53
C SER A 523 -11.80 16.45 -7.03
N ASN A 524 -12.46 17.23 -7.88
CA ASN A 524 -13.68 17.98 -7.53
C ASN A 524 -14.87 17.05 -7.25
N SER A 525 -14.84 15.81 -7.71
CA SER A 525 -15.94 14.87 -7.53
C SER A 525 -16.11 14.36 -6.09
N GLY A 526 -15.12 14.52 -5.23
CA GLY A 526 -15.05 13.93 -3.89
C GLY A 526 -14.83 12.41 -3.88
N LYS A 527 -15.04 11.73 -5.00
CA LYS A 527 -14.92 10.26 -5.10
C LYS A 527 -13.48 9.80 -4.89
N ALA A 528 -12.51 10.54 -5.43
CA ALA A 528 -11.10 10.25 -5.23
C ALA A 528 -10.66 10.41 -3.76
N HIS A 529 -11.18 11.41 -3.05
CA HIS A 529 -10.97 11.56 -1.61
C HIS A 529 -11.49 10.34 -0.84
N ALA A 530 -12.70 9.89 -1.17
CA ALA A 530 -13.30 8.71 -0.55
C ALA A 530 -12.50 7.43 -0.86
N CYS A 531 -12.05 7.29 -2.10
CA CYS A 531 -11.21 6.16 -2.49
C CYS A 531 -9.85 6.18 -1.79
N PHE A 532 -9.21 7.33 -1.62
CA PHE A 532 -7.96 7.46 -0.88
C PHE A 532 -8.13 7.06 0.59
N VAL A 533 -9.19 7.55 1.25
CA VAL A 533 -9.55 7.11 2.61
C VAL A 533 -9.77 5.61 2.69
N ARG A 534 -10.52 5.02 1.74
CA ARG A 534 -10.79 3.58 1.66
C ARG A 534 -9.48 2.77 1.53
N ASN A 535 -8.55 3.21 0.68
CA ASN A 535 -7.26 2.56 0.50
C ASN A 535 -6.39 2.62 1.76
N PHE A 536 -6.35 3.76 2.46
CA PHE A 536 -5.60 3.85 3.71
C PHE A 536 -6.28 3.07 4.86
N TYR A 537 -7.62 3.02 4.87
CA TYR A 537 -8.38 2.19 5.81
C TYR A 537 -8.02 0.69 5.65
N ARG A 538 -7.97 0.18 4.41
CA ARG A 538 -7.53 -1.18 4.10
C ARG A 538 -6.11 -1.45 4.61
N PHE A 539 -5.20 -0.52 4.35
CA PHE A 539 -3.82 -0.62 4.83
C PHE A 539 -3.74 -0.64 6.37
N ALA A 540 -4.49 0.24 7.05
CA ALA A 540 -4.51 0.33 8.50
C ALA A 540 -5.15 -0.88 9.17
N GLN A 541 -6.29 -1.33 8.65
CA GLN A 541 -7.06 -2.46 9.19
C GLN A 541 -6.53 -3.84 8.76
N ARG A 542 -5.53 -3.87 7.86
CA ARG A 542 -4.88 -5.11 7.38
C ARG A 542 -5.84 -6.09 6.70
N ARG A 543 -6.95 -5.60 6.15
CA ARG A 543 -7.99 -6.38 5.47
C ARG A 543 -8.79 -5.50 4.52
N ALA A 544 -9.53 -6.14 3.62
CA ALA A 544 -10.56 -5.43 2.86
C ALA A 544 -11.64 -4.90 3.82
N GLU A 545 -12.21 -3.77 3.45
CA GLU A 545 -13.35 -3.20 4.19
C GLU A 545 -14.62 -4.03 3.95
N ASN A 546 -15.51 -3.95 4.92
CA ASN A 546 -16.89 -4.39 4.78
C ASN A 546 -17.78 -3.15 4.86
N ASP A 547 -18.42 -2.78 3.75
CA ASP A 547 -19.23 -1.56 3.66
C ASP A 547 -20.36 -1.51 4.71
N ALA A 548 -20.83 -2.66 5.18
CA ALA A 548 -21.89 -2.71 6.19
C ALA A 548 -21.39 -2.37 7.60
N THR A 549 -20.12 -2.63 7.91
CA THR A 549 -19.57 -2.46 9.26
C THR A 549 -18.56 -1.32 9.36
N ASP A 550 -17.78 -1.08 8.31
CA ASP A 550 -16.66 -0.14 8.33
C ASP A 550 -17.01 1.27 7.85
N GLY A 551 -18.19 1.44 7.25
CA GLY A 551 -18.61 2.69 6.64
C GLY A 551 -18.57 3.89 7.59
N CYS A 552 -18.94 3.70 8.86
CA CYS A 552 -18.91 4.78 9.86
C CYS A 552 -17.48 5.28 10.16
N GLY A 553 -16.50 4.37 10.27
CA GLY A 553 -15.10 4.74 10.44
C GLY A 553 -14.56 5.51 9.25
N MET A 554 -14.82 5.00 8.04
CA MET A 554 -14.42 5.68 6.81
C MET A 554 -15.07 7.06 6.65
N GLN A 555 -16.34 7.22 7.05
CA GLN A 555 -17.00 8.55 7.06
C GLN A 555 -16.30 9.56 7.96
N ARG A 556 -15.92 9.16 9.18
CA ARG A 556 -15.21 10.06 10.12
C ARG A 556 -13.86 10.48 9.55
N VAL A 557 -13.07 9.53 9.06
CA VAL A 557 -11.75 9.81 8.47
C VAL A 557 -11.87 10.67 7.19
N TYR A 558 -12.89 10.44 6.36
CA TYR A 558 -13.19 11.29 5.20
C TYR A 558 -13.52 12.72 5.62
N THR A 559 -14.30 12.88 6.69
CA THR A 559 -14.64 14.20 7.23
C THR A 559 -13.39 14.95 7.70
N ASP A 560 -12.45 14.24 8.35
CA ASP A 560 -11.18 14.85 8.78
C ASP A 560 -10.31 15.27 7.59
N LEU A 561 -10.35 14.55 6.46
CA LEU A 561 -9.64 14.92 5.25
C LEU A 561 -10.26 16.15 4.56
N THR A 562 -11.59 16.25 4.56
CA THR A 562 -12.34 17.20 3.71
C THR A 562 -12.89 18.41 4.44
N ARG A 563 -12.83 18.45 5.80
CA ARG A 563 -13.22 19.63 6.58
C ARG A 563 -12.32 20.83 6.28
N PRO A 564 -12.76 22.06 6.52
CA PRO A 564 -11.89 23.25 6.46
C PRO A 564 -10.63 23.03 7.31
N GLY A 565 -9.44 23.26 6.74
CA GLY A 565 -8.15 22.96 7.38
C GLY A 565 -7.79 21.48 7.48
N GLY A 566 -8.56 20.59 6.82
CA GLY A 566 -8.23 19.18 6.69
C GLY A 566 -7.02 18.98 5.79
N SER A 567 -6.13 18.02 6.15
CA SER A 567 -4.90 17.74 5.43
C SER A 567 -4.65 16.24 5.32
N LEU A 568 -3.72 15.84 4.45
CA LEU A 568 -3.25 14.45 4.39
C LEU A 568 -2.75 13.99 5.76
N LYS A 569 -1.98 14.85 6.45
CA LYS A 569 -1.44 14.54 7.78
C LYS A 569 -2.55 14.33 8.82
N SER A 570 -3.60 15.19 8.81
CA SER A 570 -4.73 15.03 9.72
C SER A 570 -5.50 13.73 9.47
N MET A 571 -5.71 13.36 8.21
CA MET A 571 -6.36 12.11 7.83
C MET A 571 -5.56 10.87 8.29
N PHE A 572 -4.23 10.88 8.07
CA PHE A 572 -3.39 9.78 8.54
C PHE A 572 -3.45 9.61 10.06
N LYS A 573 -3.45 10.73 10.82
CA LYS A 573 -3.60 10.71 12.28
C LYS A 573 -4.98 10.24 12.73
N ALA A 574 -6.03 10.73 12.08
CA ALA A 574 -7.42 10.39 12.39
C ALA A 574 -7.68 8.88 12.30
N MET A 575 -7.06 8.19 11.33
CA MET A 575 -7.18 6.74 11.19
C MET A 575 -6.75 5.98 12.45
N GLY A 576 -5.63 6.36 13.07
CA GLY A 576 -5.10 5.68 14.27
C GLY A 576 -5.90 5.96 15.55
N SER A 577 -6.69 7.03 15.57
CA SER A 577 -7.56 7.39 16.71
C SER A 577 -9.04 7.07 16.47
N ASP A 578 -9.41 6.54 15.30
CA ASP A 578 -10.78 6.17 15.02
C ASP A 578 -11.24 4.96 15.84
N MET A 579 -12.49 4.98 16.29
CA MET A 579 -13.07 3.90 17.09
C MET A 579 -12.99 2.54 16.40
N SER A 580 -13.10 2.48 15.06
CA SER A 580 -12.96 1.25 14.31
C SER A 580 -11.54 0.67 14.35
N PHE A 581 -10.55 1.50 14.66
CA PHE A 581 -9.16 1.08 14.86
C PHE A 581 -8.84 0.72 16.32
N LEU A 582 -9.53 1.31 17.28
CA LEU A 582 -9.33 1.11 18.73
C LEU A 582 -10.13 -0.06 19.31
N ASN A 583 -11.04 -0.60 18.54
CA ASN A 583 -11.89 -1.72 18.93
C ASN A 583 -11.70 -2.90 17.97
N ARG A 584 -12.17 -4.08 18.38
CA ARG A 584 -12.11 -5.30 17.60
C ARG A 584 -13.39 -6.10 17.72
N LYS A 585 -13.86 -6.68 16.62
CA LYS A 585 -14.87 -7.74 16.64
C LYS A 585 -14.19 -9.09 16.42
N VAL A 586 -14.50 -10.04 17.29
CA VAL A 586 -14.01 -11.41 17.17
C VAL A 586 -14.90 -12.14 16.19
N GLY A 587 -14.31 -12.72 15.13
CA GLY A 587 -15.02 -13.55 14.15
C GLY A 587 -15.63 -14.81 14.79
N GLN A 588 -16.57 -15.42 14.07
CA GLN A 588 -17.19 -16.69 14.47
C GLN A 588 -16.20 -17.85 14.36
#